data_77ad3abb22826fa0d7d343ef139acc3e
#
_entry.id   77ad3abb22826fa0d7d343ef139acc3e
#
_cell.length_a   1.000
_cell.length_b   1.000
_cell.length_c   1.000
_cell.angle_alpha   90.00
_cell.angle_beta   90.00
_cell.angle_gamma   90.00
#
_symmetry.space_group_name_H-M   'P 1'
#
loop_
_entity.id
_entity.type
_entity.pdbx_description
1 polymer ?
#
loop_
_entity_poly.entity_id
_entity_poly.type
_entity_poly.pdbx_seq_one_letter_code
_entity_poly.pdbx_strand_id
1 'polypeptide(L)'
;MSLYFECSVRFDKMQQNGSVKKVTEKYIVEALSFTEAEARITAAVTHYISGEFTIPAIKKTKIAEIFTTSQVALALGKTKSDVEKALARKSAADLEKATSIERVYEPRDSRWFLVKVAFITIDELTAAEKRSISQILVESTDLAAARNRFNEGMKGTMADYDVESIADTKYMDVFQSSDFVSSHDK
;
A
#
# COMPACT_ATOMS: atom_id res chain seq x y z
N MET A 1 4.37 4.53 16.98
CA MET A 1 5.11 4.09 15.78
C MET A 1 4.40 2.87 15.25
N SER A 2 3.74 2.99 14.12
CA SER A 2 2.99 1.86 13.52
C SER A 2 3.96 0.78 13.07
N LEU A 3 3.58 -0.47 13.25
CA LEU A 3 4.33 -1.62 12.76
C LEU A 3 3.52 -2.31 11.66
N TYR A 4 4.22 -2.80 10.66
CA TYR A 4 3.61 -3.52 9.54
C TYR A 4 4.01 -4.99 9.59
N PHE A 5 3.02 -5.86 9.44
CA PHE A 5 3.19 -7.31 9.48
C PHE A 5 2.79 -7.93 8.14
N GLU A 6 3.64 -8.80 7.61
CA GLU A 6 3.31 -9.66 6.48
C GLU A 6 2.54 -10.86 7.00
N CYS A 7 1.28 -10.98 6.61
CA CYS A 7 0.40 -12.09 6.97
C CYS A 7 0.22 -12.99 5.75
N SER A 8 0.52 -14.27 5.90
CA SER A 8 0.23 -15.28 4.88
C SER A 8 -1.10 -15.93 5.19
N VAL A 9 -2.02 -15.92 4.24
CA VAL A 9 -3.36 -16.53 4.37
C VAL A 9 -3.46 -17.66 3.36
N ARG A 10 -3.80 -18.86 3.81
CA ARG A 10 -3.97 -20.05 3.00
C ARG A 10 -5.43 -20.47 2.98
N PHE A 11 -5.98 -20.64 1.80
CA PHE A 11 -7.38 -21.04 1.58
C PHE A 11 -7.54 -21.79 0.26
N ASP A 12 -8.71 -22.38 0.09
CA ASP A 12 -9.08 -23.09 -1.13
C ASP A 12 -9.77 -22.11 -2.11
N LYS A 13 -9.16 -21.90 -3.28
CA LYS A 13 -9.66 -21.03 -4.35
C LYS A 13 -10.21 -21.84 -5.50
N MET A 14 -11.45 -21.61 -5.87
CA MET A 14 -12.06 -22.19 -7.05
C MET A 14 -11.48 -21.55 -8.30
N GLN A 15 -11.03 -22.37 -9.24
CA GLN A 15 -10.50 -21.93 -10.54
C GLN A 15 -11.61 -21.86 -11.59
N GLN A 16 -11.35 -21.18 -12.70
CA GLN A 16 -12.31 -21.05 -13.81
C GLN A 16 -12.77 -22.39 -14.40
N ASN A 17 -11.95 -23.43 -14.29
CA ASN A 17 -12.27 -24.79 -14.72
C ASN A 17 -13.07 -25.61 -13.69
N GLY A 18 -13.51 -25.00 -12.58
CA GLY A 18 -14.23 -25.65 -11.49
C GLY A 18 -13.35 -26.45 -10.51
N SER A 19 -12.05 -26.55 -10.74
CA SER A 19 -11.15 -27.21 -9.79
C SER A 19 -10.83 -26.32 -8.59
N VAL A 20 -10.65 -26.94 -7.43
CA VAL A 20 -10.27 -26.25 -6.20
C VAL A 20 -8.76 -26.39 -6.01
N LYS A 21 -8.09 -25.26 -5.79
CA LYS A 21 -6.65 -25.23 -5.54
C LYS A 21 -6.33 -24.48 -4.25
N LYS A 22 -5.48 -25.08 -3.39
CA LYS A 22 -4.93 -24.39 -2.24
C LYS A 22 -3.97 -23.29 -2.67
N VAL A 23 -4.28 -22.06 -2.30
CA VAL A 23 -3.45 -20.88 -2.56
C VAL A 23 -2.99 -20.28 -1.25
N THR A 24 -1.85 -19.60 -1.30
CA THR A 24 -1.36 -18.79 -0.19
C THR A 24 -1.16 -17.38 -0.71
N GLU A 25 -1.93 -16.46 -0.17
CA GLU A 25 -1.86 -15.04 -0.50
C GLU A 25 -1.21 -14.27 0.65
N LYS A 26 -0.53 -13.17 0.32
CA LYS A 26 0.18 -12.35 1.30
C LYS A 26 -0.46 -10.99 1.41
N TYR A 27 -0.62 -10.54 2.64
CA TYR A 27 -1.22 -9.26 2.98
C TYR A 27 -0.31 -8.50 3.93
N ILE A 28 -0.36 -7.17 3.89
CA ILE A 28 0.28 -6.33 4.88
C ILE A 28 -0.79 -5.80 5.83
N VAL A 29 -0.50 -5.86 7.11
CA VAL A 29 -1.40 -5.39 8.17
C VAL A 29 -0.66 -4.45 9.10
N GLU A 30 -1.21 -3.27 9.32
CA GLU A 30 -0.76 -2.35 10.35
C GLU A 30 -1.31 -2.80 11.70
N ALA A 31 -0.42 -3.03 12.68
CA ALA A 31 -0.79 -3.44 14.03
C ALA A 31 0.31 -3.09 15.03
N LEU A 32 0.01 -3.12 16.32
CA LEU A 32 0.98 -2.91 17.40
C LEU A 32 1.61 -4.23 17.90
N SER A 33 0.95 -5.36 17.64
CA SER A 33 1.39 -6.69 18.07
C SER A 33 1.04 -7.78 17.06
N PHE A 34 1.65 -8.97 17.20
CA PHE A 34 1.31 -10.14 16.40
C PHE A 34 -0.14 -10.59 16.60
N THR A 35 -0.63 -10.56 17.84
CA THR A 35 -2.01 -10.93 18.18
C THR A 35 -3.01 -9.98 17.53
N GLU A 36 -2.72 -8.70 17.53
CA GLU A 36 -3.56 -7.71 16.87
C GLU A 36 -3.52 -7.87 15.34
N ALA A 37 -2.34 -8.14 14.77
CA ALA A 37 -2.20 -8.41 13.35
C ALA A 37 -3.02 -9.63 12.92
N GLU A 38 -3.01 -10.71 13.73
CA GLU A 38 -3.81 -11.90 13.49
C GLU A 38 -5.31 -11.61 13.55
N ALA A 39 -5.76 -10.87 14.58
CA ALA A 39 -7.17 -10.49 14.72
C ALA A 39 -7.64 -9.63 13.54
N ARG A 40 -6.85 -8.64 13.14
CA ARG A 40 -7.16 -7.74 12.03
C ARG A 40 -7.20 -8.46 10.69
N ILE A 41 -6.19 -9.28 10.38
CA ILE A 41 -6.21 -10.04 9.12
C ILE A 41 -7.38 -11.02 9.07
N THR A 42 -7.70 -11.68 10.17
CA THR A 42 -8.85 -12.57 10.25
C THR A 42 -10.15 -11.83 9.96
N ALA A 43 -10.37 -10.69 10.59
CA ALA A 43 -11.54 -9.86 10.34
C ALA A 43 -11.62 -9.39 8.88
N ALA A 44 -10.51 -8.93 8.32
CA ALA A 44 -10.46 -8.44 6.94
C ALA A 44 -10.77 -9.54 5.93
N VAL A 45 -10.08 -10.69 6.00
CA VAL A 45 -10.21 -11.74 4.99
C VAL A 45 -11.53 -12.51 5.07
N THR A 46 -12.21 -12.51 6.22
CA THR A 46 -13.55 -13.12 6.38
C THR A 46 -14.59 -12.54 5.41
N HIS A 47 -14.40 -11.29 4.98
CA HIS A 47 -15.28 -10.65 4.00
C HIS A 47 -14.99 -11.03 2.55
N TYR A 48 -13.80 -11.52 2.25
CA TYR A 48 -13.34 -11.81 0.89
C TYR A 48 -13.24 -13.31 0.59
N ILE A 49 -13.02 -14.13 1.62
CA ILE A 49 -12.81 -15.57 1.49
C ILE A 49 -14.06 -16.30 1.95
N SER A 50 -14.72 -16.95 0.98
CA SER A 50 -15.85 -17.85 1.29
C SER A 50 -15.29 -19.24 1.59
N GLY A 51 -15.33 -19.66 2.87
CA GLY A 51 -14.84 -20.96 3.31
C GLY A 51 -13.79 -20.88 4.40
N GLU A 52 -13.18 -22.03 4.69
CA GLU A 52 -12.13 -22.11 5.71
C GLU A 52 -10.80 -21.54 5.20
N PHE A 53 -10.12 -20.80 6.05
CA PHE A 53 -8.76 -20.33 5.81
C PHE A 53 -7.88 -20.53 7.04
N THR A 54 -6.59 -20.52 6.83
CA THR A 54 -5.58 -20.59 7.89
C THR A 54 -4.54 -19.49 7.70
N ILE A 55 -3.93 -19.04 8.79
CA ILE A 55 -2.86 -18.07 8.78
C ILE A 55 -1.56 -18.76 9.19
N PRO A 56 -0.83 -19.38 8.25
CA PRO A 56 0.34 -20.18 8.57
C PRO A 56 1.54 -19.36 9.05
N ALA A 57 1.59 -18.06 8.76
CA ALA A 57 2.70 -17.22 9.17
C ALA A 57 2.31 -15.74 9.26
N ILE A 58 2.80 -15.10 10.31
CA ILE A 58 2.81 -13.65 10.49
C ILE A 58 4.25 -13.23 10.76
N LYS A 59 4.76 -12.26 10.01
CA LYS A 59 6.14 -11.77 10.12
C LYS A 59 6.16 -10.26 10.22
N LYS A 60 6.94 -9.73 11.16
CA LYS A 60 7.21 -8.29 11.22
C LYS A 60 8.03 -7.87 10.01
N THR A 61 7.60 -6.83 9.30
CA THR A 61 8.32 -6.27 8.16
C THR A 61 9.24 -5.13 8.59
N LYS A 62 10.08 -4.66 7.65
CA LYS A 62 10.89 -3.44 7.78
C LYS A 62 10.25 -2.26 7.05
N ILE A 63 8.99 -2.37 6.69
CA ILE A 63 8.25 -1.28 6.05
C ILE A 63 8.09 -0.16 7.07
N ALA A 64 8.58 1.03 6.72
CA ALA A 64 8.49 2.22 7.56
C ALA A 64 7.23 3.02 7.26
N GLU A 65 6.82 3.04 5.99
CA GLU A 65 5.72 3.88 5.51
C GLU A 65 5.03 3.26 4.31
N ILE A 66 3.77 3.64 4.09
CA ILE A 66 2.95 3.18 2.97
C ILE A 66 2.38 4.39 2.25
N PHE A 67 2.59 4.48 0.94
CA PHE A 67 2.00 5.51 0.09
C PHE A 67 0.85 4.91 -0.72
N THR A 68 -0.36 5.25 -0.34
CA THR A 68 -1.57 4.89 -1.08
C THR A 68 -1.97 6.00 -2.04
N THR A 69 -2.77 5.67 -3.04
CA THR A 69 -3.35 6.63 -3.99
C THR A 69 -4.12 7.74 -3.26
N SER A 70 -4.87 7.38 -2.22
CA SER A 70 -5.67 8.32 -1.44
C SER A 70 -4.82 9.29 -0.62
N GLN A 71 -3.72 8.84 -0.02
CA GLN A 71 -2.85 9.68 0.80
C GLN A 71 -2.09 10.72 -0.03
N VAL A 72 -1.58 10.32 -1.21
CA VAL A 72 -0.89 11.25 -2.11
C VAL A 72 -1.87 12.29 -2.68
N ALA A 73 -3.11 11.90 -2.98
CA ALA A 73 -4.15 12.84 -3.42
C ALA A 73 -4.50 13.88 -2.34
N LEU A 74 -4.55 13.48 -1.07
CA LEU A 74 -4.75 14.39 0.07
C LEU A 74 -3.57 15.36 0.27
N ALA A 75 -2.33 14.87 0.17
CA ALA A 75 -1.12 15.69 0.28
C ALA A 75 -1.04 16.76 -0.83
N LEU A 76 -1.64 16.49 -2.00
CA LEU A 76 -1.76 17.45 -3.11
C LEU A 76 -2.94 18.41 -2.95
N GLY A 77 -3.66 18.41 -1.81
CA GLY A 77 -4.79 19.29 -1.54
C GLY A 77 -6.08 18.95 -2.31
N LYS A 78 -6.18 17.74 -2.86
CA LYS A 78 -7.38 17.24 -3.53
C LYS A 78 -8.16 16.36 -2.55
N THR A 79 -9.31 16.83 -2.09
CA THR A 79 -10.18 16.03 -1.22
C THR A 79 -10.87 14.92 -2.02
N LYS A 80 -11.23 13.81 -1.32
CA LYS A 80 -11.99 12.70 -1.90
C LYS A 80 -13.27 13.20 -2.60
N SER A 81 -13.90 14.23 -2.04
CA SER A 81 -15.07 14.93 -2.61
C SER A 81 -14.77 15.66 -3.93
N ASP A 82 -13.57 16.21 -4.10
CA ASP A 82 -13.20 16.93 -5.33
C ASP A 82 -12.94 15.95 -6.48
N VAL A 83 -12.43 14.77 -6.15
CA VAL A 83 -12.22 13.66 -7.10
C VAL A 83 -13.56 13.05 -7.51
N GLU A 84 -14.49 12.80 -6.57
CA GLU A 84 -15.83 12.29 -6.84
C GLU A 84 -16.67 13.31 -7.65
N LYS A 85 -16.57 14.60 -7.34
CA LYS A 85 -17.22 15.66 -8.11
C LYS A 85 -16.66 15.83 -9.53
N ALA A 86 -15.35 15.61 -9.70
CA ALA A 86 -14.71 15.61 -11.01
C ALA A 86 -15.16 14.41 -11.86
N LEU A 87 -15.32 13.22 -11.25
CA LEU A 87 -15.87 12.03 -11.92
C LEU A 87 -17.35 12.21 -12.33
N ALA A 88 -18.16 12.85 -11.48
CA ALA A 88 -19.60 13.05 -11.72
C ALA A 88 -19.92 14.12 -12.79
N ARG A 89 -18.97 14.98 -13.15
CA ARG A 89 -19.15 16.09 -14.10
C ARG A 89 -18.78 15.79 -15.54
N LYS A 90 -18.40 14.55 -15.88
CA LYS A 90 -17.90 14.23 -17.22
C LYS A 90 -18.98 14.18 -18.29
N SER A 91 -18.95 15.17 -19.18
CA SER A 91 -19.43 15.03 -20.54
C SER A 91 -18.31 14.47 -21.43
N ALA A 92 -18.67 13.78 -22.51
CA ALA A 92 -17.72 13.07 -23.39
C ALA A 92 -16.58 13.91 -24.01
N ALA A 93 -16.67 15.25 -23.96
CA ALA A 93 -15.67 16.18 -24.51
C ALA A 93 -14.48 16.44 -23.55
N ASP A 94 -14.63 16.14 -22.26
CA ASP A 94 -13.57 16.34 -21.26
C ASP A 94 -12.67 15.10 -21.09
N LEU A 95 -12.98 14.01 -21.78
CA LEU A 95 -12.29 12.72 -21.64
C LEU A 95 -10.84 12.77 -22.13
N GLU A 96 -10.53 13.58 -23.13
CA GLU A 96 -9.16 13.66 -23.68
C GLU A 96 -8.17 14.46 -22.82
N LYS A 97 -8.67 15.42 -22.02
CA LYS A 97 -7.81 16.19 -21.08
C LYS A 97 -7.66 15.53 -19.70
N ALA A 98 -8.54 14.60 -19.37
CA ALA A 98 -8.55 13.89 -18.08
C ALA A 98 -7.59 12.70 -18.03
N THR A 99 -6.97 12.30 -19.13
CA THR A 99 -6.10 11.11 -19.26
C THR A 99 -4.93 11.09 -18.30
N SER A 100 -4.45 12.21 -17.79
CA SER A 100 -3.36 12.25 -16.80
C SER A 100 -3.85 12.13 -15.36
N ILE A 101 -5.12 12.45 -15.08
CA ILE A 101 -5.70 12.39 -13.71
C ILE A 101 -6.48 11.08 -13.52
N GLU A 102 -7.09 10.52 -14.58
CA GLU A 102 -7.84 9.27 -14.51
C GLU A 102 -6.98 8.02 -14.35
N ARG A 103 -5.74 8.03 -14.83
CA ARG A 103 -4.78 6.93 -14.56
C ARG A 103 -4.41 6.78 -13.09
N VAL A 104 -4.77 7.75 -12.26
CA VAL A 104 -4.50 7.73 -10.81
C VAL A 104 -5.57 6.96 -10.02
N TYR A 105 -6.72 6.63 -10.62
CA TYR A 105 -7.89 6.16 -9.87
C TYR A 105 -8.59 4.92 -10.44
N GLU A 106 -7.87 4.03 -11.13
CA GLU A 106 -8.43 2.72 -11.48
C GLU A 106 -8.03 1.67 -10.42
N PRO A 107 -8.93 1.32 -9.47
CA PRO A 107 -8.59 0.38 -8.39
C PRO A 107 -8.48 -1.09 -8.84
N ARG A 108 -8.65 -1.39 -10.14
CA ARG A 108 -8.73 -2.77 -10.63
C ARG A 108 -7.38 -3.41 -10.98
N ASP A 109 -6.32 -2.59 -11.19
CA ASP A 109 -4.99 -3.07 -11.56
C ASP A 109 -3.87 -2.54 -10.65
N SER A 110 -4.21 -1.99 -9.46
CA SER A 110 -3.18 -1.53 -8.54
C SER A 110 -2.42 -2.70 -7.93
N ARG A 111 -1.10 -2.56 -7.91
CA ARG A 111 -0.15 -3.48 -7.30
C ARG A 111 0.68 -2.75 -6.26
N TRP A 112 1.36 -3.51 -5.45
CA TRP A 112 2.20 -2.97 -4.40
C TRP A 112 3.67 -3.08 -4.78
N PHE A 113 4.38 -1.96 -4.76
CA PHE A 113 5.80 -1.87 -5.05
C PHE A 113 6.57 -1.54 -3.79
N LEU A 114 7.65 -2.28 -3.54
CA LEU A 114 8.55 -2.02 -2.43
C LEU A 114 9.69 -1.16 -2.89
N VAL A 115 9.79 0.05 -2.34
CA VAL A 115 10.88 1.00 -2.58
C VAL A 115 11.86 0.91 -1.41
N LYS A 116 13.13 0.63 -1.70
CA LYS A 116 14.22 0.73 -0.73
C LYS A 116 14.89 2.09 -0.90
N VAL A 117 14.98 2.81 0.18
CA VAL A 117 15.52 4.17 0.27
C VAL A 117 16.65 4.20 1.28
N ALA A 118 17.77 4.72 0.90
CA ALA A 118 18.87 5.04 1.81
C ALA A 118 18.79 6.51 2.17
N PHE A 119 18.45 6.82 3.42
CA PHE A 119 18.58 8.18 3.96
C PHE A 119 20.01 8.46 4.34
N ILE A 120 20.50 9.61 3.92
CA ILE A 120 21.87 10.07 4.15
C ILE A 120 21.84 11.11 5.26
N THR A 121 22.54 10.84 6.35
CA THR A 121 22.73 11.77 7.45
C THR A 121 24.20 12.01 7.68
N ILE A 122 24.59 13.26 7.97
CA ILE A 122 25.96 13.61 8.29
C ILE A 122 26.09 13.66 9.82
N ASP A 123 27.01 12.91 10.36
CA ASP A 123 27.36 12.98 11.77
C ASP A 123 28.09 14.32 12.03
N GLU A 124 27.52 15.18 12.86
CA GLU A 124 28.05 16.53 13.11
C GLU A 124 29.42 16.55 13.79
N LEU A 125 29.78 15.46 14.50
CA LEU A 125 31.05 15.39 15.22
C LEU A 125 32.18 14.84 14.35
N THR A 126 31.88 13.88 13.48
CA THR A 126 32.88 13.17 12.69
C THR A 126 32.87 13.55 11.22
N ALA A 127 31.89 14.36 10.78
CA ALA A 127 31.60 14.66 9.37
C ALA A 127 31.41 13.41 8.49
N ALA A 128 31.18 12.25 9.10
CA ALA A 128 31.00 11.00 8.38
C ALA A 128 29.54 10.87 7.88
N GLU A 129 29.39 10.41 6.64
CA GLU A 129 28.09 10.07 6.09
C GLU A 129 27.59 8.75 6.71
N LYS A 130 26.38 8.76 7.26
CA LYS A 130 25.68 7.59 7.74
C LYS A 130 24.47 7.31 6.85
N ARG A 131 24.41 6.10 6.30
CA ARG A 131 23.27 5.64 5.49
C ARG A 131 22.35 4.74 6.31
N SER A 132 21.06 5.07 6.34
CA SER A 132 20.05 4.23 6.97
C SER A 132 19.01 3.81 5.93
N ILE A 133 18.83 2.47 5.78
CA ILE A 133 17.94 1.91 4.78
C ILE A 133 16.54 1.80 5.38
N SER A 134 15.56 2.41 4.68
CA SER A 134 14.15 2.28 4.94
C SER A 134 13.42 1.62 3.77
N GLN A 135 12.31 0.97 4.06
CA GLN A 135 11.45 0.36 3.06
C GLN A 135 10.11 1.07 3.06
N ILE A 136 9.68 1.52 1.89
CA ILE A 136 8.40 2.22 1.69
C ILE A 136 7.59 1.38 0.70
N LEU A 137 6.33 1.10 1.05
CA LEU A 137 5.42 0.38 0.18
C LEU A 137 4.57 1.39 -0.58
N VAL A 138 4.49 1.25 -1.90
CA VAL A 138 3.79 2.19 -2.77
C VAL A 138 2.75 1.45 -3.60
N GLU A 139 1.50 1.90 -3.51
CA GLU A 139 0.42 1.43 -4.36
C GLU A 139 0.53 2.07 -5.75
N SER A 140 0.53 1.27 -6.82
CA SER A 140 0.59 1.79 -8.19
C SER A 140 0.18 0.75 -9.24
N THR A 141 -0.04 1.18 -10.46
CA THR A 141 -0.36 0.31 -11.60
C THR A 141 0.88 -0.31 -12.23
N ASP A 142 1.98 0.43 -12.25
CA ASP A 142 3.25 0.01 -12.86
C ASP A 142 4.45 0.63 -12.14
N LEU A 143 5.64 0.19 -12.53
CA LEU A 143 6.90 0.61 -11.91
C LEU A 143 7.20 2.11 -12.10
N ALA A 144 6.88 2.67 -13.27
CA ALA A 144 7.12 4.08 -13.57
C ALA A 144 6.19 4.98 -12.75
N ALA A 145 4.91 4.60 -12.66
CA ALA A 145 3.93 5.27 -11.83
C ALA A 145 4.27 5.14 -10.33
N ALA A 146 4.80 3.98 -9.88
CA ALA A 146 5.27 3.79 -8.52
C ALA A 146 6.42 4.76 -8.18
N ARG A 147 7.38 4.92 -9.09
CA ARG A 147 8.47 5.89 -8.91
C ARG A 147 7.96 7.33 -8.82
N ASN A 148 7.04 7.71 -9.70
CA ASN A 148 6.46 9.06 -9.67
C ASN A 148 5.70 9.31 -8.37
N ARG A 149 4.88 8.35 -7.93
CA ARG A 149 4.13 8.45 -6.68
C ARG A 149 5.05 8.49 -5.46
N PHE A 150 6.10 7.68 -5.46
CA PHE A 150 7.13 7.75 -4.43
C PHE A 150 7.75 9.16 -4.36
N ASN A 151 8.17 9.73 -5.50
CA ASN A 151 8.75 11.06 -5.56
C ASN A 151 7.76 12.15 -5.08
N GLU A 152 6.47 11.98 -5.36
CA GLU A 152 5.42 12.89 -4.86
C GLU A 152 5.24 12.77 -3.35
N GLY A 153 5.21 11.57 -2.80
CA GLY A 153 5.11 11.34 -1.36
C GLY A 153 6.32 11.87 -0.59
N MET A 154 7.49 11.85 -1.22
CA MET A 154 8.74 12.37 -0.63
C MET A 154 8.90 13.89 -0.76
N LYS A 155 8.01 14.60 -1.46
CA LYS A 155 8.04 16.07 -1.53
C LYS A 155 7.91 16.67 -0.14
N GLY A 156 8.83 17.56 0.21
CA GLY A 156 8.90 18.19 1.53
C GLY A 156 9.75 17.45 2.56
N THR A 157 10.29 16.29 2.23
CA THR A 157 11.30 15.63 3.05
C THR A 157 12.60 16.44 2.98
N MET A 158 13.09 16.88 4.16
CA MET A 158 14.33 17.68 4.26
C MET A 158 15.60 16.83 4.30
N ALA A 159 15.46 15.51 4.44
CA ALA A 159 16.59 14.59 4.46
C ALA A 159 17.04 14.23 3.03
N ASP A 160 18.35 14.18 2.81
CA ASP A 160 18.91 13.64 1.59
C ASP A 160 18.68 12.12 1.53
N TYR A 161 18.31 11.62 0.35
CA TYR A 161 18.04 10.20 0.16
C TYR A 161 18.40 9.72 -1.24
N ASP A 162 18.79 8.45 -1.32
CA ASP A 162 18.99 7.72 -2.57
C ASP A 162 17.94 6.59 -2.68
N VAL A 163 17.36 6.42 -3.86
CA VAL A 163 16.50 5.26 -4.16
C VAL A 163 17.37 4.10 -4.63
N GLU A 164 17.53 3.07 -3.78
CA GLU A 164 18.34 1.91 -4.10
C GLU A 164 17.66 0.94 -5.05
N SER A 165 16.35 0.68 -4.82
CA SER A 165 15.60 -0.21 -5.69
C SER A 165 14.09 0.02 -5.57
N ILE A 166 13.37 -0.31 -6.65
CA ILE A 166 11.92 -0.40 -6.70
C ILE A 166 11.59 -1.78 -7.26
N ALA A 167 10.83 -2.58 -6.52
CA ALA A 167 10.49 -3.95 -6.89
C ALA A 167 9.00 -4.20 -6.77
N ASP A 168 8.43 -4.94 -7.72
CA ASP A 168 7.06 -5.45 -7.63
C ASP A 168 6.98 -6.48 -6.49
N THR A 169 5.88 -6.48 -5.77
CA THR A 169 5.64 -7.39 -4.66
C THR A 169 4.50 -8.35 -4.99
N LYS A 170 4.36 -9.38 -4.17
CA LYS A 170 3.23 -10.33 -4.26
C LYS A 170 2.17 -10.06 -3.18
N TYR A 171 2.13 -8.85 -2.65
CA TYR A 171 1.11 -8.47 -1.69
C TYR A 171 -0.21 -8.23 -2.42
N MET A 172 -1.27 -8.87 -1.90
CA MET A 172 -2.61 -8.76 -2.47
C MET A 172 -3.28 -7.45 -2.04
N ASP A 173 -3.11 -7.11 -0.75
CA ASP A 173 -3.68 -5.89 -0.19
C ASP A 173 -2.96 -5.45 1.08
N VAL A 174 -3.29 -4.23 1.53
CA VAL A 174 -2.73 -3.59 2.72
C VAL A 174 -3.87 -3.07 3.58
N PHE A 175 -3.93 -3.54 4.82
CA PHE A 175 -4.93 -3.13 5.80
C PHE A 175 -4.31 -2.20 6.83
N GLN A 176 -4.77 -0.95 6.83
CA GLN A 176 -4.33 0.08 7.77
C GLN A 176 -5.27 0.17 8.98
N SER A 177 -4.81 0.79 10.06
CA SER A 177 -5.60 0.97 11.28
C SER A 177 -6.90 1.74 11.05
N SER A 178 -6.90 2.68 10.10
CA SER A 178 -8.09 3.44 9.68
C SER A 178 -9.21 2.57 9.13
N ASP A 179 -8.88 1.45 8.51
CA ASP A 179 -9.86 0.56 7.85
C ASP A 179 -10.72 -0.19 8.88
N PHE A 180 -10.23 -0.32 10.12
CA PHE A 180 -10.89 -1.03 11.21
C PHE A 180 -11.69 -0.14 12.15
N VAL A 181 -11.46 1.18 12.16
CA VAL A 181 -12.15 2.13 13.04
C VAL A 181 -13.61 2.36 12.60
N SER A 182 -13.91 2.19 11.31
CA SER A 182 -15.24 2.47 10.75
C SER A 182 -16.31 1.42 11.08
N SER A 183 -15.99 0.30 11.72
CA SER A 183 -16.90 -0.83 11.96
C SER A 183 -17.50 -0.86 13.38
N HIS A 184 -17.19 0.09 14.26
CA HIS A 184 -17.64 0.08 15.66
C HIS A 184 -18.68 1.15 16.01
N ASP A 185 -19.11 2.01 15.04
CA ASP A 185 -20.19 2.97 15.23
C ASP A 185 -21.44 2.61 14.41
N LYS A 186 -22.06 1.45 14.72
CA LYS A 186 -23.46 1.18 14.38
C LYS A 186 -24.10 0.30 15.43
#